data_79044d8984ae8ca03d79b3230a7a2e8c
#
_entry.id   79044d8984ae8ca03d79b3230a7a2e8c
#
_cell.length_a   1.000
_cell.length_b   1.000
_cell.length_c   1.000
_cell.angle_alpha   90.00
_cell.angle_beta   90.00
_cell.angle_gamma   90.00
#
_symmetry.space_group_name_H-M   'P 1'
#
loop_
_entity.id
_entity.type
_entity.pdbx_description
1 polymer ?
#
loop_
_entity_poly.entity_id
_entity_poly.type
_entity_poly.pdbx_seq_one_letter_code
_entity_poly.pdbx_strand_id
1 'polypeptide(L)'
;MGDVFDSGKGFSYLHYDVAVTNGSIPCKDDSNKSKDIYVSLTVRPAKHFNIKGTFNWGEYTSKQLEGGTGVGSGDYNPMNRYVVGAWYDNPRGLNLRAEYGHMKSRVNKADIVKENGAYVLAGWHLGKFLPIVRWDMYEDCVNTGTANNYNRILIGCTYSVFKNMKFQVNYGHFMYGDDAKKALGYDSSEQLQIMAMFKF
;
A
#
# COMPACT_ATOMS: atom_id res chain seq x y z
N MET A 1 -2.23 17.32 -11.57
CA MET A 1 -2.46 17.50 -10.12
C MET A 1 -2.90 18.90 -9.82
N GLY A 2 -3.66 19.12 -8.79
CA GLY A 2 -4.12 20.42 -8.38
C GLY A 2 -4.63 20.47 -6.95
N ASP A 3 -4.56 21.65 -6.37
CA ASP A 3 -5.13 21.98 -5.07
C ASP A 3 -6.35 22.89 -5.27
N VAL A 4 -7.42 22.60 -4.53
CA VAL A 4 -8.69 23.32 -4.61
C VAL A 4 -9.16 23.68 -3.21
N PHE A 5 -9.80 24.86 -3.10
CA PHE A 5 -10.32 25.36 -1.83
C PHE A 5 -9.23 25.57 -0.77
N ASP A 6 -8.42 26.62 -0.96
CA ASP A 6 -7.45 27.04 0.06
C ASP A 6 -8.15 27.37 1.39
N SER A 7 -7.64 26.82 2.47
CA SER A 7 -8.16 27.07 3.82
C SER A 7 -7.79 28.43 4.40
N GLY A 8 -6.86 29.15 3.79
CA GLY A 8 -6.22 30.34 4.37
C GLY A 8 -5.30 30.04 5.57
N LYS A 9 -5.09 28.75 5.91
CA LYS A 9 -4.30 28.27 7.06
C LYS A 9 -3.07 27.46 6.64
N GLY A 10 -2.65 27.60 5.38
CA GLY A 10 -1.48 26.94 4.81
C GLY A 10 -1.71 25.47 4.41
N PHE A 11 -2.94 25.08 4.12
CA PHE A 11 -3.28 23.81 3.49
C PHE A 11 -4.51 24.00 2.58
N SER A 12 -4.64 23.16 1.55
CA SER A 12 -5.86 23.08 0.73
C SER A 12 -6.80 22.02 1.27
N TYR A 13 -8.11 22.26 1.21
CA TYR A 13 -9.11 21.28 1.64
C TYR A 13 -9.18 20.08 0.70
N LEU A 14 -8.87 20.27 -0.56
CA LEU A 14 -8.93 19.24 -1.58
C LEU A 14 -7.66 19.23 -2.42
N HIS A 15 -7.08 18.06 -2.63
CA HIS A 15 -5.99 17.84 -3.57
C HIS A 15 -6.36 16.67 -4.48
N TYR A 16 -6.08 16.78 -5.77
CA TYR A 16 -6.31 15.72 -6.72
C TYR A 16 -5.11 15.48 -7.63
N ASP A 17 -4.92 14.22 -7.99
CA ASP A 17 -3.98 13.78 -9.01
C ASP A 17 -4.72 12.93 -10.03
N VAL A 18 -4.47 13.19 -11.31
CA VAL A 18 -4.93 12.36 -12.42
C VAL A 18 -3.75 12.12 -13.33
N ALA A 19 -3.52 10.89 -13.69
CA ALA A 19 -2.51 10.50 -14.66
C ALA A 19 -3.06 9.43 -15.61
N VAL A 20 -2.64 9.51 -16.86
CA VAL A 20 -2.84 8.47 -17.86
C VAL A 20 -1.45 8.02 -18.29
N THR A 21 -1.20 6.72 -18.20
CA THR A 21 0.11 6.14 -18.52
C THR A 21 -0.04 4.98 -19.49
N ASN A 22 1.04 4.64 -20.16
CA ASN A 22 1.12 3.39 -20.88
C ASN A 22 1.27 2.25 -19.86
N GLY A 23 0.42 1.26 -19.87
CA GLY A 23 0.41 0.15 -18.88
C GLY A 23 1.65 -0.74 -18.90
N SER A 24 2.77 -0.28 -19.45
CA SER A 24 4.01 -1.02 -19.61
C SER A 24 4.93 -0.90 -18.40
N ILE A 25 5.80 -1.88 -18.23
CA ILE A 25 6.91 -1.82 -17.25
C ILE A 25 7.81 -0.63 -17.58
N PRO A 26 8.32 0.11 -16.59
CA PRO A 26 9.22 1.23 -16.81
C PRO A 26 10.36 0.87 -17.78
N CYS A 27 10.69 1.78 -18.70
CA CYS A 27 11.75 1.63 -19.71
C CYS A 27 11.50 0.52 -20.75
N LYS A 28 10.27 0.09 -20.97
CA LYS A 28 9.89 -0.80 -22.09
C LYS A 28 8.84 -0.15 -22.97
N ASP A 29 8.86 -0.55 -24.25
CA ASP A 29 7.86 -0.11 -25.21
C ASP A 29 6.46 -0.58 -24.78
N ASP A 30 5.45 0.22 -25.16
CA ASP A 30 4.05 -0.12 -24.91
C ASP A 30 3.69 -1.38 -25.72
N SER A 31 3.40 -2.46 -25.03
CA SER A 31 3.12 -3.76 -25.63
C SER A 31 1.62 -4.07 -25.72
N ASN A 32 0.77 -3.19 -25.22
CA ASN A 32 -0.68 -3.23 -25.40
C ASN A 32 -1.20 -1.87 -25.88
N LYS A 33 -2.43 -1.83 -26.33
CA LYS A 33 -3.11 -0.56 -26.73
C LYS A 33 -3.87 0.08 -25.56
N SER A 34 -3.88 -0.56 -24.40
CA SER A 34 -4.57 -0.09 -23.21
C SER A 34 -3.78 1.02 -22.53
N LYS A 35 -4.48 1.94 -21.91
CA LYS A 35 -3.89 2.99 -21.08
C LYS A 35 -4.34 2.79 -19.64
N ASP A 36 -3.41 2.95 -18.74
CA ASP A 36 -3.69 2.92 -17.30
C ASP A 36 -4.15 4.31 -16.85
N ILE A 37 -5.22 4.34 -16.10
CA ILE A 37 -5.77 5.55 -15.51
C ILE A 37 -5.52 5.49 -14.00
N TYR A 38 -4.89 6.53 -13.50
CA TYR A 38 -4.64 6.73 -12.09
C TYR A 38 -5.38 7.98 -11.61
N VAL A 39 -6.17 7.85 -10.57
CA VAL A 39 -6.88 8.95 -9.93
C VAL A 39 -6.63 8.90 -8.43
N SER A 40 -6.29 10.03 -7.86
CA SER A 40 -6.12 10.19 -6.42
C SER A 40 -6.84 11.45 -5.94
N LEU A 41 -7.55 11.33 -4.83
CA LEU A 41 -8.24 12.43 -4.20
C LEU A 41 -7.87 12.46 -2.72
N THR A 42 -7.40 13.61 -2.24
CA THR A 42 -7.11 13.83 -0.81
C THR A 42 -7.98 14.95 -0.29
N VAL A 43 -8.77 14.64 0.73
CA VAL A 43 -9.59 15.61 1.47
C VAL A 43 -8.92 15.89 2.81
N ARG A 44 -8.81 17.17 3.17
CA ARG A 44 -8.20 17.65 4.41
C ARG A 44 -9.22 18.44 5.23
N PRO A 45 -10.10 17.77 6.01
CA PRO A 45 -11.17 18.47 6.74
C PRO A 45 -10.63 19.38 7.83
N ALA A 46 -9.44 19.07 8.35
CA ALA A 46 -8.77 19.84 9.40
C ALA A 46 -7.24 19.75 9.25
N LYS A 47 -6.54 20.67 9.91
CA LYS A 47 -5.09 20.61 10.03
C LYS A 47 -4.66 19.25 10.61
N HIS A 48 -3.66 18.61 10.02
CA HIS A 48 -3.13 17.30 10.37
C HIS A 48 -4.04 16.10 10.09
N PHE A 49 -5.29 16.30 9.66
CA PHE A 49 -6.19 15.22 9.31
C PHE A 49 -6.40 15.14 7.80
N ASN A 50 -6.18 13.95 7.23
CA ASN A 50 -6.31 13.71 5.81
C ASN A 50 -7.07 12.41 5.57
N ILE A 51 -7.87 12.40 4.52
CA ILE A 51 -8.53 11.23 3.97
C ILE A 51 -8.14 11.15 2.50
N LYS A 52 -7.63 10.01 2.06
CA LYS A 52 -7.18 9.82 0.67
C LYS A 52 -7.82 8.59 0.08
N GLY A 53 -8.37 8.75 -1.13
CA GLY A 53 -8.74 7.64 -2.00
C GLY A 53 -7.86 7.67 -3.24
N THR A 54 -7.40 6.49 -3.66
CA THR A 54 -6.63 6.28 -4.88
C THR A 54 -7.25 5.15 -5.67
N PHE A 55 -7.43 5.34 -6.95
CA PHE A 55 -7.91 4.32 -7.86
C PHE A 55 -6.94 4.23 -9.04
N ASN A 56 -6.56 3.00 -9.38
CA ASN A 56 -5.80 2.69 -10.58
C ASN A 56 -6.59 1.64 -11.37
N TRP A 57 -6.91 1.98 -12.61
CA TRP A 57 -7.51 1.08 -13.57
C TRP A 57 -6.55 0.86 -14.73
N GLY A 58 -6.31 -0.43 -15.05
CA GLY A 58 -5.36 -0.76 -16.09
C GLY A 58 -5.44 -2.20 -16.53
N GLU A 59 -4.55 -2.58 -17.43
CA GLU A 59 -4.40 -3.95 -17.92
C GLU A 59 -2.95 -4.38 -17.92
N TYR A 60 -2.68 -5.61 -17.50
CA TYR A 60 -1.42 -6.27 -17.77
C TYR A 60 -1.29 -6.56 -19.27
N THR A 61 -0.11 -6.39 -19.81
CA THR A 61 0.18 -6.84 -21.17
C THR A 61 0.28 -8.36 -21.21
N SER A 62 -0.07 -8.97 -22.36
CA SER A 62 0.16 -10.39 -22.57
C SER A 62 1.63 -10.79 -22.34
N LYS A 63 2.59 -9.91 -22.69
CA LYS A 63 4.03 -10.13 -22.45
C LYS A 63 4.43 -10.06 -20.98
N GLN A 64 3.75 -9.29 -20.14
CA GLN A 64 4.00 -9.27 -18.71
C GLN A 64 3.57 -10.57 -18.03
N LEU A 65 2.63 -11.28 -18.66
CA LEU A 65 2.08 -12.54 -18.21
C LEU A 65 2.69 -13.75 -18.93
N GLU A 66 3.62 -13.55 -19.85
CA GLU A 66 4.30 -14.59 -20.65
C GLU A 66 5.17 -15.56 -19.84
N GLY A 67 5.31 -15.39 -18.55
CA GLY A 67 5.97 -16.35 -17.65
C GLY A 67 5.24 -17.68 -17.48
N GLY A 68 4.38 -18.07 -18.44
CA GLY A 68 3.69 -19.36 -18.44
C GLY A 68 2.17 -19.30 -18.27
N THR A 69 1.59 -18.12 -18.28
CA THR A 69 0.14 -17.96 -18.01
C THR A 69 -0.76 -18.30 -19.20
N GLY A 70 -0.23 -18.40 -20.41
CA GLY A 70 -1.00 -18.71 -21.61
C GLY A 70 -2.12 -17.71 -21.95
N VAL A 71 -2.04 -16.48 -21.46
CA VAL A 71 -3.01 -15.42 -21.76
C VAL A 71 -2.72 -14.86 -23.14
N GLY A 72 -3.68 -14.95 -24.05
CA GLY A 72 -3.55 -14.46 -25.42
C GLY A 72 -3.67 -12.95 -25.54
N SER A 73 -3.14 -12.41 -26.64
CA SER A 73 -3.37 -11.02 -27.00
C SER A 73 -4.86 -10.81 -27.33
N GLY A 74 -5.54 -10.01 -26.59
CA GLY A 74 -6.99 -9.77 -26.73
C GLY A 74 -7.82 -10.24 -25.56
N ASP A 75 -7.25 -11.06 -24.66
CA ASP A 75 -7.89 -11.35 -23.38
C ASP A 75 -7.80 -10.13 -22.46
N TYR A 76 -8.89 -9.81 -21.78
CA TYR A 76 -8.88 -8.77 -20.76
C TYR A 76 -8.10 -9.23 -19.51
N ASN A 77 -7.01 -8.55 -19.22
CA ASN A 77 -6.09 -8.85 -18.11
C ASN A 77 -6.16 -7.72 -17.08
N PRO A 78 -7.17 -7.70 -16.21
CA PRO A 78 -7.39 -6.57 -15.31
C PRO A 78 -6.24 -6.38 -14.33
N MET A 79 -5.89 -5.11 -14.11
CA MET A 79 -4.99 -4.64 -13.06
C MET A 79 -5.67 -3.47 -12.36
N ASN A 80 -6.72 -3.77 -11.61
CA ASN A 80 -7.48 -2.74 -10.91
C ASN A 80 -7.07 -2.70 -9.44
N ARG A 81 -6.75 -1.51 -8.96
CA ARG A 81 -6.34 -1.28 -7.57
C ARG A 81 -7.10 -0.09 -7.02
N TYR A 82 -7.54 -0.21 -5.78
CA TYR A 82 -7.98 0.96 -5.04
C TYR A 82 -7.41 0.91 -3.62
N VAL A 83 -7.10 2.07 -3.11
CA VAL A 83 -6.62 2.27 -1.76
C VAL A 83 -7.38 3.42 -1.15
N VAL A 84 -7.89 3.24 0.05
CA VAL A 84 -8.47 4.29 0.85
C VAL A 84 -7.77 4.35 2.19
N GLY A 85 -7.45 5.55 2.63
CA GLY A 85 -6.77 5.72 3.90
C GLY A 85 -7.14 7.04 4.56
N ALA A 86 -6.93 7.07 5.86
CA ALA A 86 -7.06 8.27 6.66
C ALA A 86 -5.88 8.35 7.62
N TRP A 87 -5.38 9.56 7.85
CA TRP A 87 -4.34 9.78 8.84
C TRP A 87 -4.49 11.12 9.54
N TYR A 88 -4.13 11.09 10.80
CA TYR A 88 -3.94 12.25 11.64
C TYR A 88 -2.50 12.25 12.16
N ASP A 89 -1.73 13.29 11.85
CA ASP A 89 -0.33 13.38 12.22
C ASP A 89 -0.02 14.74 12.85
N ASN A 90 -0.12 14.79 14.17
CA ASN A 90 0.26 15.96 14.95
C ASN A 90 1.75 15.82 15.33
N PRO A 91 2.64 16.72 14.87
CA PRO A 91 4.08 16.64 15.15
C PRO A 91 4.48 16.71 16.64
N ARG A 92 3.55 17.07 17.51
CA ARG A 92 3.76 17.17 18.95
C ARG A 92 2.87 16.25 19.78
N GLY A 93 2.37 15.18 19.19
CA GLY A 93 1.44 14.29 19.87
C GLY A 93 1.02 13.10 19.03
N LEU A 94 -0.26 12.90 18.92
CA LEU A 94 -0.86 11.72 18.33
C LEU A 94 -0.53 11.58 16.83
N ASN A 95 -0.14 10.37 16.42
CA ASN A 95 -0.03 9.90 15.04
C ASN A 95 -0.95 8.69 14.89
N LEU A 96 -1.96 8.81 14.04
CA LEU A 96 -2.87 7.72 13.71
C LEU A 96 -2.91 7.55 12.20
N ARG A 97 -2.90 6.31 11.73
CA ARG A 97 -3.09 5.98 10.31
C ARG A 97 -3.90 4.71 10.18
N ALA A 98 -4.79 4.69 9.21
CA ALA A 98 -5.48 3.50 8.77
C ALA A 98 -5.54 3.52 7.26
N GLU A 99 -5.31 2.37 6.64
CA GLU A 99 -5.38 2.22 5.19
C GLU A 99 -5.92 0.85 4.84
N TYR A 100 -6.75 0.79 3.81
CA TYR A 100 -7.24 -0.43 3.20
C TYR A 100 -6.98 -0.36 1.71
N GLY A 101 -6.45 -1.43 1.15
CA GLY A 101 -6.21 -1.60 -0.26
C GLY A 101 -6.82 -2.90 -0.80
N HIS A 102 -7.30 -2.81 -2.01
CA HIS A 102 -7.77 -3.97 -2.77
C HIS A 102 -7.13 -3.97 -4.14
N MET A 103 -6.68 -5.13 -4.57
CA MET A 103 -6.18 -5.36 -5.90
C MET A 103 -6.92 -6.52 -6.56
N LYS A 104 -7.22 -6.35 -7.84
CA LYS A 104 -7.70 -7.41 -8.72
C LYS A 104 -6.77 -7.50 -9.90
N SER A 105 -6.17 -8.66 -10.10
CA SER A 105 -5.27 -8.92 -11.21
C SER A 105 -5.52 -10.30 -11.81
N ARG A 106 -5.08 -10.50 -13.06
CA ARG A 106 -5.11 -11.81 -13.70
C ARG A 106 -3.73 -12.45 -13.57
N VAL A 107 -3.67 -13.66 -13.08
CA VAL A 107 -2.42 -14.43 -12.91
C VAL A 107 -2.23 -15.42 -14.05
N ASN A 108 -3.32 -16.00 -14.56
CA ASN A 108 -3.32 -16.93 -15.69
C ASN A 108 -4.64 -16.82 -16.47
N LYS A 109 -4.82 -17.62 -17.53
CA LYS A 109 -6.03 -17.59 -18.38
C LYS A 109 -7.35 -17.76 -17.59
N ALA A 110 -7.33 -18.58 -16.56
CA ALA A 110 -8.54 -18.97 -15.82
C ALA A 110 -8.71 -18.12 -14.53
N ASP A 111 -7.61 -17.67 -13.94
CA ASP A 111 -7.63 -17.18 -12.56
C ASP A 111 -7.45 -15.67 -12.47
N ILE A 112 -8.45 -15.03 -11.89
CA ILE A 112 -8.38 -13.64 -11.44
C ILE A 112 -8.11 -13.67 -9.94
N VAL A 113 -6.98 -13.12 -9.56
CA VAL A 113 -6.57 -12.97 -8.16
C VAL A 113 -7.16 -11.69 -7.60
N LYS A 114 -7.65 -11.78 -6.39
CA LYS A 114 -8.04 -10.63 -5.58
C LYS A 114 -7.20 -10.65 -4.31
N GLU A 115 -6.65 -9.51 -3.97
CA GLU A 115 -5.84 -9.33 -2.79
C GLU A 115 -6.38 -8.17 -1.97
N ASN A 116 -6.41 -8.34 -0.66
CA ASN A 116 -6.81 -7.31 0.30
C ASN A 116 -5.64 -7.07 1.25
N GLY A 117 -5.42 -5.81 1.57
CA GLY A 117 -4.49 -5.43 2.61
C GLY A 117 -5.05 -4.29 3.43
N ALA A 118 -4.85 -4.33 4.73
CA ALA A 118 -5.22 -3.24 5.61
C ALA A 118 -4.17 -3.04 6.68
N TYR A 119 -4.05 -1.83 7.19
CA TYR A 119 -3.32 -1.59 8.42
C TYR A 119 -3.95 -0.48 9.26
N VAL A 120 -3.72 -0.57 10.56
CA VAL A 120 -3.98 0.50 11.53
C VAL A 120 -2.72 0.72 12.33
N LEU A 121 -2.29 1.97 12.42
CA LEU A 121 -1.11 2.40 13.17
C LEU A 121 -1.50 3.47 14.17
N ALA A 122 -1.00 3.34 15.39
CA ALA A 122 -1.03 4.36 16.40
C ALA A 122 0.38 4.65 16.89
N GLY A 123 0.70 5.92 17.11
CA GLY A 123 1.98 6.36 17.62
C GLY A 123 1.85 7.71 18.34
N TRP A 124 2.91 8.11 19.01
CA TRP A 124 2.96 9.38 19.73
C TRP A 124 4.32 10.05 19.60
N HIS A 125 4.33 11.30 19.15
CA HIS A 125 5.55 12.10 19.06
C HIS A 125 6.03 12.56 20.43
N LEU A 126 7.14 11.99 20.92
CA LEU A 126 7.81 12.29 22.17
C LEU A 126 9.16 12.97 21.88
N GLY A 127 9.13 14.22 21.46
CA GLY A 127 10.33 14.94 21.04
C GLY A 127 11.01 14.27 19.83
N LYS A 128 12.17 13.66 20.05
CA LYS A 128 12.90 12.95 18.98
C LYS A 128 12.43 11.51 18.75
N PHE A 129 11.59 10.97 19.61
CA PHE A 129 11.11 9.60 19.54
C PHE A 129 9.67 9.55 19.01
N LEU A 130 9.39 8.52 18.23
CA LEU A 130 8.05 8.16 17.79
C LEU A 130 7.86 6.65 18.00
N PRO A 131 7.47 6.22 19.21
CA PRO A 131 6.98 4.87 19.38
C PRO A 131 5.68 4.66 18.60
N ILE A 132 5.55 3.48 18.03
CA ILE A 132 4.38 3.06 17.25
C ILE A 132 3.97 1.65 17.62
N VAL A 133 2.68 1.39 17.49
CA VAL A 133 2.10 0.06 17.37
C VAL A 133 1.30 0.01 16.06
N ARG A 134 1.39 -1.09 15.34
CA ARG A 134 0.70 -1.27 14.07
C ARG A 134 0.16 -2.69 13.98
N TRP A 135 -1.07 -2.80 13.54
CA TRP A 135 -1.66 -4.05 13.10
C TRP A 135 -1.81 -4.03 11.59
N ASP A 136 -1.40 -5.11 10.94
CA ASP A 136 -1.56 -5.33 9.51
C ASP A 136 -2.39 -6.59 9.27
N MET A 137 -3.17 -6.57 8.22
CA MET A 137 -3.87 -7.72 7.66
C MET A 137 -3.53 -7.83 6.18
N TYR A 138 -3.29 -9.04 5.73
CA TYR A 138 -3.17 -9.35 4.30
C TYR A 138 -3.96 -10.62 3.98
N GLU A 139 -4.75 -10.56 2.92
CA GLU A 139 -5.49 -11.68 2.37
C GLU A 139 -5.17 -11.82 0.90
N ASP A 140 -4.68 -12.98 0.53
CA ASP A 140 -4.53 -13.42 -0.84
C ASP A 140 -5.72 -14.34 -1.18
N CYS A 141 -6.67 -13.83 -1.95
CA CYS A 141 -7.90 -14.54 -2.33
C CYS A 141 -7.67 -15.40 -3.59
N VAL A 142 -6.52 -16.02 -3.73
CA VAL A 142 -6.26 -16.91 -4.86
C VAL A 142 -7.01 -18.22 -4.67
N ASN A 143 -7.79 -18.62 -5.66
CA ASN A 143 -8.44 -19.94 -5.71
C ASN A 143 -7.44 -21.11 -5.91
N THR A 144 -6.16 -20.90 -5.69
CA THR A 144 -5.08 -21.84 -6.02
C THR A 144 -4.54 -22.63 -4.85
N GLY A 145 -5.17 -22.56 -3.67
CA GLY A 145 -4.80 -23.42 -2.52
C GLY A 145 -3.54 -22.98 -1.75
N THR A 146 -2.95 -21.85 -2.05
CA THR A 146 -1.82 -21.25 -1.34
C THR A 146 -2.11 -19.82 -0.97
N ALA A 147 -3.16 -19.60 -0.18
CA ALA A 147 -3.49 -18.28 0.33
C ALA A 147 -2.42 -17.85 1.36
N ASN A 148 -1.67 -16.80 1.06
CA ASN A 148 -0.68 -16.22 1.98
C ASN A 148 -1.33 -15.22 2.95
N ASN A 149 -2.39 -15.66 3.62
CA ASN A 149 -3.11 -14.81 4.55
C ASN A 149 -2.34 -14.68 5.86
N TYR A 150 -2.19 -13.46 6.33
CA TYR A 150 -1.59 -13.22 7.65
C TYR A 150 -2.16 -11.99 8.33
N ASN A 151 -2.09 -12.01 9.65
CA ASN A 151 -2.15 -10.84 10.50
C ASN A 151 -0.76 -10.58 11.09
N ARG A 152 -0.40 -9.32 11.28
CA ARG A 152 0.87 -8.94 11.91
C ARG A 152 0.63 -7.86 12.95
N ILE A 153 1.21 -8.04 14.12
CA ILE A 153 1.36 -6.97 15.11
C ILE A 153 2.81 -6.51 15.06
N LEU A 154 3.02 -5.22 14.88
CA LEU A 154 4.33 -4.59 14.83
C LEU A 154 4.42 -3.53 15.93
N ILE A 155 5.49 -3.61 16.71
CA ILE A 155 5.86 -2.59 17.70
C ILE A 155 7.18 -1.99 17.23
N GLY A 156 7.29 -0.68 17.24
CA GLY A 156 8.49 -0.02 16.76
C GLY A 156 8.73 1.34 17.40
N CYS A 157 9.91 1.87 17.13
CA CYS A 157 10.26 3.22 17.54
C CYS A 157 11.15 3.86 16.49
N THR A 158 10.81 5.07 16.10
CA THR A 158 11.66 5.93 15.26
C THR A 158 12.37 6.94 16.14
N TYR A 159 13.68 7.07 15.99
CA TYR A 159 14.51 8.08 16.64
C TYR A 159 15.03 9.07 15.61
N SER A 160 14.68 10.35 15.74
CA SER A 160 15.15 11.44 14.87
C SER A 160 16.44 12.03 15.45
N VAL A 161 17.59 11.64 14.89
CA VAL A 161 18.90 12.14 15.32
C VAL A 161 19.02 13.62 14.93
N PHE A 162 18.81 13.89 13.65
CA PHE A 162 18.83 15.22 13.02
C PHE A 162 17.59 15.41 12.14
N LYS A 163 17.45 16.61 11.59
CA LYS A 163 16.36 16.94 10.66
C LYS A 163 16.29 16.00 9.44
N ASN A 164 17.45 15.52 9.02
CA ASN A 164 17.64 14.71 7.82
C ASN A 164 18.11 13.27 8.10
N MET A 165 18.14 12.84 9.38
CA MET A 165 18.57 11.49 9.74
C MET A 165 17.69 10.89 10.81
N LYS A 166 17.18 9.69 10.55
CA LYS A 166 16.36 8.92 11.47
C LYS A 166 16.81 7.46 11.52
N PHE A 167 16.71 6.86 12.69
CA PHE A 167 16.81 5.42 12.88
C PHE A 167 15.43 4.88 13.27
N GLN A 168 15.13 3.69 12.80
CA GLN A 168 13.90 3.00 13.17
C GLN A 168 14.20 1.54 13.49
N VAL A 169 13.65 1.06 14.59
CA VAL A 169 13.68 -0.35 14.99
C VAL A 169 12.25 -0.82 15.11
N ASN A 170 11.93 -1.93 14.46
CA ASN A 170 10.61 -2.55 14.52
C ASN A 170 10.77 -4.04 14.83
N TYR A 171 9.89 -4.55 15.66
CA TYR A 171 9.66 -5.97 15.89
C TYR A 171 8.25 -6.31 15.43
N GLY A 172 8.11 -7.33 14.61
CA GLY A 172 6.85 -7.79 14.06
C GLY A 172 6.62 -9.27 14.33
N HIS A 173 5.43 -9.59 14.81
CA HIS A 173 4.93 -10.95 15.00
C HIS A 173 3.87 -11.24 13.93
N PHE A 174 4.12 -12.21 13.06
CA PHE A 174 3.20 -12.67 12.03
C PHE A 174 2.41 -13.87 12.54
N MET A 175 1.13 -13.84 12.31
CA MET A 175 0.18 -14.93 12.56
C MET A 175 -0.43 -15.34 11.22
N TYR A 176 -0.14 -16.55 10.76
CA TYR A 176 -0.56 -17.03 9.46
C TYR A 176 -1.96 -17.65 9.51
N GLY A 177 -2.74 -17.50 8.42
CA GLY A 177 -4.00 -18.19 8.22
C GLY A 177 -3.80 -19.69 7.94
N ASP A 178 -4.86 -20.48 8.00
CA ASP A 178 -4.76 -21.96 7.97
C ASP A 178 -4.12 -22.50 6.69
N ASP A 179 -4.37 -21.89 5.53
CA ASP A 179 -3.76 -22.32 4.28
C ASP A 179 -2.29 -21.96 4.21
N ALA A 180 -1.92 -20.77 4.68
CA ALA A 180 -0.53 -20.34 4.80
C ALA A 180 0.24 -21.24 5.78
N LYS A 181 -0.36 -21.62 6.92
CA LYS A 181 0.23 -22.56 7.88
C LYS A 181 0.56 -23.91 7.25
N LYS A 182 -0.39 -24.45 6.47
CA LYS A 182 -0.18 -25.71 5.76
C LYS A 182 0.96 -25.63 4.76
N ALA A 183 1.07 -24.52 4.03
CA ALA A 183 2.11 -24.32 3.02
C ALA A 183 3.48 -24.06 3.63
N LEU A 184 3.55 -23.32 4.74
CA LEU A 184 4.80 -22.93 5.39
C LEU A 184 5.31 -23.95 6.39
N GLY A 185 4.42 -24.73 6.99
CA GLY A 185 4.75 -25.71 8.04
C GLY A 185 4.90 -25.10 9.44
N TYR A 186 4.52 -23.83 9.64
CA TYR A 186 4.55 -23.15 10.94
C TYR A 186 3.41 -22.11 11.05
N ASP A 187 3.00 -21.84 12.29
CA ASP A 187 1.84 -21.00 12.60
C ASP A 187 2.16 -19.50 12.65
N SER A 188 3.39 -19.16 12.98
CA SER A 188 3.84 -17.77 13.19
C SER A 188 5.31 -17.59 12.85
N SER A 189 5.70 -16.35 12.64
CA SER A 189 7.12 -15.99 12.50
C SER A 189 7.38 -14.59 13.09
N GLU A 190 8.65 -14.35 13.36
CA GLU A 190 9.14 -13.12 13.96
C GLU A 190 10.00 -12.35 12.95
N GLN A 191 9.93 -11.03 13.02
CA GLN A 191 10.75 -10.16 12.18
C GLN A 191 11.32 -9.01 13.01
N LEU A 192 12.63 -8.86 12.96
CA LEU A 192 13.33 -7.67 13.46
C LEU A 192 13.80 -6.84 12.25
N GLN A 193 13.45 -5.55 12.24
CA GLN A 193 13.87 -4.62 11.21
C GLN A 193 14.61 -3.44 11.85
N ILE A 194 15.79 -3.14 11.33
CA ILE A 194 16.57 -1.94 11.71
C ILE A 194 16.79 -1.14 10.43
N MET A 195 16.39 0.13 10.43
CA MET A 195 16.48 1.01 9.28
C MET A 195 17.17 2.32 9.65
N ALA A 196 18.01 2.81 8.75
CA ALA A 196 18.53 4.17 8.77
C ALA A 196 17.98 4.94 7.57
N MET A 197 17.42 6.11 7.80
CA MET A 197 16.81 6.94 6.77
C MET A 197 17.56 8.26 6.69
N PHE A 198 18.00 8.62 5.48
CA PHE A 198 18.68 9.88 5.21
C PHE A 198 17.88 10.67 4.17
N LYS A 199 17.77 11.97 4.37
CA LYS A 199 17.18 12.91 3.43
C LYS A 199 18.27 13.90 2.99
N PHE A 200 18.58 13.91 1.71
CA PHE A 200 19.50 14.83 1.06
C PHE A 200 18.77 16.05 0.49
#